data_4f8a7f4b3cadb7916804a4da6d025b06
#
_entry.id   4f8a7f4b3cadb7916804a4da6d025b06
#
_cell.length_a   1.000
_cell.length_b   1.000
_cell.length_c   1.000
_cell.angle_alpha   90.00
_cell.angle_beta   90.00
_cell.angle_gamma   90.00
#
_symmetry.space_group_name_H-M   'P 1'
#
loop_
_entity.id
_entity.type
_entity.pdbx_description
1 polymer ?
#
loop_
_entity_poly.entity_id
_entity_poly.type
_entity_poly.pdbx_seq_one_letter_code
_entity_poly.pdbx_strand_id
1 'polypeptide(L)'
;MKIWVGGDSITQTFGTSFQRITQSTGVFTPTLDFRVSTGLARPDYFNWPEHLVKNVFPANPAILVIMFGANDGQNMVDAENKVLERFSEPWLAEYRRRVAATMDLLKSPTNDRITIWCGPPPMGPGTKTKGMDELSYIYWTEAQSRPWIQYFDTWPFFTDSDFQFVANLPNADGVVRGVRQKDNVHLSTVGGDRLTWAVIDRIGKLVDISAGKVTPPPAQGPPASVVERTEIPPEMPGAE
;
A
#
# COMPACT_ATOMS: atom_id res chain seq x y z
N MET A 1 9.11 -4.58 18.17
CA MET A 1 9.18 -3.26 17.51
C MET A 1 7.77 -2.70 17.34
N LYS A 2 7.53 -1.40 17.60
CA LYS A 2 6.24 -0.77 17.25
C LYS A 2 6.11 -0.65 15.73
N ILE A 3 5.02 -1.14 15.19
CA ILE A 3 4.71 -1.04 13.76
C ILE A 3 3.29 -0.48 13.58
N TRP A 4 3.15 0.47 12.69
CA TRP A 4 1.86 1.07 12.35
C TRP A 4 1.52 0.75 10.89
N VAL A 5 0.28 0.36 10.64
CA VAL A 5 -0.27 0.16 9.31
C VAL A 5 -1.50 1.02 9.12
N GLY A 6 -1.51 1.81 8.06
CA GLY A 6 -2.63 2.71 7.81
C GLY A 6 -2.86 3.06 6.36
N GLY A 7 -4.08 3.56 6.10
CA GLY A 7 -4.50 3.94 4.77
C GLY A 7 -6.02 3.96 4.58
N ASP A 8 -6.47 3.76 3.36
CA ASP A 8 -7.89 3.79 2.97
C ASP A 8 -8.63 2.46 3.23
N SER A 9 -9.75 2.23 2.55
CA SER A 9 -10.57 1.02 2.74
C SER A 9 -9.86 -0.28 2.29
N ILE A 10 -8.90 -0.23 1.38
CA ILE A 10 -8.12 -1.43 1.01
C ILE A 10 -7.27 -1.86 2.19
N THR A 11 -6.77 -0.92 2.97
CA THR A 11 -6.02 -1.18 4.20
C THR A 11 -6.89 -1.85 5.27
N GLN A 12 -8.21 -1.77 5.23
CA GLN A 12 -9.05 -2.41 6.24
C GLN A 12 -8.79 -3.91 6.34
N THR A 13 -8.92 -4.66 5.23
CA THR A 13 -8.70 -6.12 5.26
C THR A 13 -7.22 -6.47 5.36
N PHE A 14 -6.36 -5.77 4.59
CA PHE A 14 -4.92 -5.92 4.66
C PHE A 14 -4.42 -5.65 6.09
N GLY A 15 -4.78 -4.53 6.67
CA GLY A 15 -4.33 -4.12 7.99
C GLY A 15 -4.84 -5.03 9.11
N THR A 16 -6.07 -5.59 8.98
CA THR A 16 -6.57 -6.61 9.94
C THR A 16 -5.72 -7.87 9.88
N SER A 17 -5.39 -8.36 8.69
CA SER A 17 -4.46 -9.49 8.51
C SER A 17 -3.08 -9.13 9.03
N PHE A 18 -2.58 -7.94 8.71
CA PHE A 18 -1.29 -7.43 9.13
C PHE A 18 -1.17 -7.36 10.66
N GLN A 19 -2.17 -6.79 11.33
CA GLN A 19 -2.20 -6.72 12.79
C GLN A 19 -2.17 -8.12 13.41
N ARG A 20 -3.03 -9.02 12.96
CA ARG A 20 -3.11 -10.40 13.46
C ARG A 20 -1.82 -11.18 13.25
N ILE A 21 -1.27 -11.14 12.04
CA ILE A 21 -0.07 -11.92 11.69
C ILE A 21 1.16 -11.33 12.38
N THR A 22 1.39 -10.01 12.30
CA THR A 22 2.57 -9.40 12.93
C THR A 22 2.57 -9.58 14.45
N GLN A 23 1.40 -9.49 15.10
CA GLN A 23 1.29 -9.78 16.52
C GLN A 23 1.69 -11.23 16.83
N SER A 24 1.30 -12.20 15.99
CA SER A 24 1.62 -13.62 16.19
C SER A 24 3.11 -13.94 16.00
N THR A 25 3.89 -13.07 15.34
CA THR A 25 5.34 -13.27 15.17
C THR A 25 6.10 -13.13 16.48
N GLY A 26 5.58 -12.39 17.45
CA GLY A 26 6.26 -12.05 18.71
C GLY A 26 7.30 -10.91 18.59
N VAL A 27 7.56 -10.40 17.36
CA VAL A 27 8.55 -9.33 17.12
C VAL A 27 7.91 -7.95 17.12
N PHE A 28 6.66 -7.86 16.65
CA PHE A 28 5.98 -6.58 16.42
C PHE A 28 4.87 -6.30 17.42
N THR A 29 4.71 -5.02 17.71
CA THR A 29 3.54 -4.45 18.41
C THR A 29 2.76 -3.61 17.39
N PRO A 30 1.75 -4.19 16.72
CA PRO A 30 1.06 -3.52 15.62
C PRO A 30 -0.01 -2.55 16.09
N THR A 31 -0.17 -1.46 15.35
CA THR A 31 -1.31 -0.53 15.41
C THR A 31 -1.94 -0.44 14.03
N LEU A 32 -3.23 -0.67 13.94
CA LEU A 32 -4.03 -0.54 12.72
C LEU A 32 -4.80 0.78 12.75
N ASP A 33 -4.71 1.54 11.66
CA ASP A 33 -5.40 2.82 11.49
C ASP A 33 -5.85 2.98 10.04
N PHE A 34 -7.14 2.80 9.77
CA PHE A 34 -7.69 2.99 8.43
C PHE A 34 -8.90 3.92 8.44
N ARG A 35 -9.09 4.62 7.32
CA ARG A 35 -10.26 5.47 7.11
C ARG A 35 -10.83 5.19 5.73
N VAL A 36 -12.02 4.61 5.69
CA VAL A 36 -12.70 4.29 4.42
C VAL A 36 -12.97 5.56 3.61
N SER A 37 -12.94 5.44 2.30
CA SER A 37 -13.21 6.53 1.35
C SER A 37 -12.24 7.70 1.44
N THR A 38 -11.06 7.53 2.02
CA THR A 38 -10.02 8.56 2.12
C THR A 38 -8.87 8.33 1.15
N GLY A 39 -7.99 9.31 1.06
CA GLY A 39 -6.77 9.31 0.26
C GLY A 39 -6.10 10.68 0.32
N LEU A 40 -5.19 10.95 -0.58
CA LEU A 40 -4.50 12.24 -0.66
C LEU A 40 -5.21 13.25 -1.58
N ALA A 41 -6.15 12.79 -2.43
CA ALA A 41 -6.90 13.67 -3.32
C ALA A 41 -7.93 14.55 -2.55
N ARG A 42 -8.40 14.12 -1.39
CA ARG A 42 -9.47 14.78 -0.62
C ARG A 42 -9.07 15.10 0.83
N PRO A 43 -8.07 16.00 1.04
CA PRO A 43 -7.66 16.41 2.40
C PRO A 43 -8.75 17.16 3.16
N ASP A 44 -9.75 17.71 2.45
CA ASP A 44 -10.95 18.31 3.02
C ASP A 44 -11.87 17.28 3.69
N TYR A 45 -11.88 16.03 3.23
CA TYR A 45 -12.62 14.93 3.83
C TYR A 45 -11.86 14.29 4.98
N PHE A 46 -10.56 13.97 4.77
CA PHE A 46 -9.65 13.50 5.79
C PHE A 46 -8.21 13.86 5.44
N ASN A 47 -7.55 14.60 6.32
CA ASN A 47 -6.19 15.08 6.12
C ASN A 47 -5.17 14.08 6.69
N TRP A 48 -4.71 13.13 5.87
CA TRP A 48 -3.71 12.14 6.27
C TRP A 48 -2.39 12.75 6.77
N PRO A 49 -1.78 13.75 6.09
CA PRO A 49 -0.58 14.43 6.59
C PRO A 49 -0.74 14.98 8.02
N GLU A 50 -1.84 15.67 8.27
CA GLU A 50 -2.14 16.21 9.60
C GLU A 50 -2.35 15.10 10.65
N HIS A 51 -3.07 14.04 10.27
CA HIS A 51 -3.33 12.88 11.12
C HIS A 51 -2.03 12.15 11.49
N LEU A 52 -1.11 11.96 10.55
CA LEU A 52 0.21 11.38 10.78
C LEU A 52 0.98 12.18 11.84
N VAL A 53 1.04 13.50 11.68
CA VAL A 53 1.76 14.39 12.62
C VAL A 53 1.13 14.38 14.01
N LYS A 54 -0.19 14.49 14.10
CA LYS A 54 -0.89 14.66 15.39
C LYS A 54 -1.10 13.35 16.15
N ASN A 55 -1.30 12.23 15.45
CA ASN A 55 -1.80 11.00 16.07
C ASN A 55 -0.83 9.81 15.92
N VAL A 56 -0.02 9.77 14.86
CA VAL A 56 0.86 8.62 14.60
C VAL A 56 2.27 8.86 15.11
N PHE A 57 2.88 9.98 14.75
CA PHE A 57 4.28 10.27 15.14
C PHE A 57 4.51 10.37 16.64
N PRO A 58 3.59 10.85 17.49
CA PRO A 58 3.79 10.87 18.95
C PRO A 58 3.96 9.47 19.56
N ALA A 59 3.37 8.42 18.94
CA ALA A 59 3.57 7.04 19.37
C ALA A 59 4.95 6.47 18.99
N ASN A 60 5.69 7.19 18.13
CA ASN A 60 7.01 6.84 17.63
C ASN A 60 7.11 5.40 17.12
N PRO A 61 6.35 5.01 16.08
CA PRO A 61 6.51 3.69 15.46
C PRO A 61 7.86 3.61 14.76
N ALA A 62 8.55 2.47 14.91
CA ALA A 62 9.81 2.19 14.21
C ALA A 62 9.57 1.88 12.73
N ILE A 63 8.39 1.34 12.40
CA ILE A 63 8.02 0.98 11.04
C ILE A 63 6.63 1.54 10.75
N LEU A 64 6.49 2.19 9.60
CA LEU A 64 5.21 2.60 9.02
C LEU A 64 4.95 1.78 7.75
N VAL A 65 3.74 1.25 7.63
CA VAL A 65 3.23 0.64 6.39
C VAL A 65 2.02 1.43 5.94
N ILE A 66 2.11 2.03 4.75
CA ILE A 66 1.10 2.94 4.22
C ILE A 66 0.56 2.37 2.91
N MET A 67 -0.77 2.39 2.74
CA MET A 67 -1.41 2.04 1.48
C MET A 67 -2.60 2.96 1.22
N PHE A 68 -2.41 3.92 0.31
CA PHE A 68 -3.44 4.81 -0.22
C PHE A 68 -3.69 4.50 -1.69
N GLY A 69 -4.73 5.12 -2.27
CA GLY A 69 -4.91 5.22 -3.71
C GLY A 69 -6.26 4.76 -4.23
N ALA A 70 -6.95 3.85 -3.55
CA ALA A 70 -8.22 3.32 -4.05
C ALA A 70 -9.27 4.41 -4.35
N ASN A 71 -9.19 5.54 -3.68
CA ASN A 71 -10.13 6.65 -3.81
C ASN A 71 -9.52 7.88 -4.49
N ASP A 72 -8.25 7.83 -4.86
CA ASP A 72 -7.56 9.04 -5.33
C ASP A 72 -7.75 9.32 -6.83
N GLY A 73 -8.14 8.31 -7.64
CA GLY A 73 -8.49 8.48 -9.04
C GLY A 73 -9.81 9.26 -9.26
N GLN A 74 -9.95 10.42 -8.66
CA GLN A 74 -11.12 11.31 -8.72
C GLN A 74 -10.70 12.76 -8.94
N ASN A 75 -11.65 13.63 -9.33
CA ASN A 75 -11.39 15.06 -9.38
C ASN A 75 -10.99 15.58 -7.99
N MET A 76 -10.07 16.53 -7.93
CA MET A 76 -9.67 17.20 -6.69
C MET A 76 -9.69 18.71 -6.87
N VAL A 77 -9.50 19.44 -5.79
CA VAL A 77 -9.33 20.89 -5.83
C VAL A 77 -7.92 21.28 -5.42
N ASP A 78 -7.38 22.32 -6.03
CA ASP A 78 -6.11 22.94 -5.64
C ASP A 78 -6.29 23.92 -4.46
N ALA A 79 -5.21 24.62 -4.10
CA ALA A 79 -5.20 25.58 -3.00
C ALA A 79 -6.09 26.82 -3.27
N GLU A 80 -6.36 27.13 -4.53
CA GLU A 80 -7.23 28.23 -4.99
C GLU A 80 -8.69 27.79 -5.17
N ASN A 81 -9.06 26.55 -4.75
CA ASN A 81 -10.36 25.93 -4.93
C ASN A 81 -10.78 25.69 -6.38
N LYS A 82 -9.84 25.65 -7.30
CA LYS A 82 -10.08 25.26 -8.69
C LYS A 82 -10.19 23.75 -8.79
N VAL A 83 -11.21 23.29 -9.52
CA VAL A 83 -11.38 21.85 -9.80
C VAL A 83 -10.32 21.40 -10.81
N LEU A 84 -9.58 20.39 -10.45
CA LEU A 84 -8.63 19.67 -11.30
C LEU A 84 -9.29 18.37 -11.74
N GLU A 85 -9.45 18.21 -13.05
CA GLU A 85 -10.00 16.99 -13.62
C GLU A 85 -9.01 15.84 -13.45
N ARG A 86 -9.49 14.68 -12.99
CA ARG A 86 -8.64 13.49 -12.72
C ARG A 86 -7.74 13.15 -13.90
N PHE A 87 -6.48 12.87 -13.60
CA PHE A 87 -5.42 12.50 -14.55
C PHE A 87 -5.09 13.55 -15.61
N SER A 88 -5.65 14.77 -15.54
CA SER A 88 -5.16 15.88 -16.34
C SER A 88 -3.77 16.33 -15.87
N GLU A 89 -3.00 17.00 -16.74
CA GLU A 89 -1.66 17.53 -16.36
C GLU A 89 -1.67 18.34 -15.06
N PRO A 90 -2.61 19.29 -14.82
CA PRO A 90 -2.67 20.01 -13.56
C PRO A 90 -2.98 19.09 -12.37
N TRP A 91 -3.84 18.07 -12.56
CA TRP A 91 -4.14 17.08 -11.53
C TRP A 91 -2.89 16.26 -11.18
N LEU A 92 -2.18 15.75 -12.19
CA LEU A 92 -0.96 14.98 -11.99
C LEU A 92 0.10 15.78 -11.24
N ALA A 93 0.28 17.06 -11.59
CA ALA A 93 1.22 17.95 -10.93
C ALA A 93 0.86 18.15 -9.45
N GLU A 94 -0.41 18.45 -9.14
CA GLU A 94 -0.87 18.66 -7.77
C GLU A 94 -0.85 17.37 -6.96
N TYR A 95 -1.24 16.23 -7.54
CA TYR A 95 -1.20 14.96 -6.84
C TYR A 95 0.24 14.54 -6.49
N ARG A 96 1.19 14.68 -7.43
CA ARG A 96 2.63 14.49 -7.17
C ARG A 96 3.11 15.36 -6.02
N ARG A 97 2.74 16.63 -6.00
CA ARG A 97 3.09 17.55 -4.92
C ARG A 97 2.58 17.08 -3.56
N ARG A 98 1.33 16.58 -3.50
CA ARG A 98 0.74 16.02 -2.25
C ARG A 98 1.45 14.76 -1.79
N VAL A 99 1.75 13.86 -2.71
CA VAL A 99 2.51 12.63 -2.43
C VAL A 99 3.90 12.99 -1.90
N ALA A 100 4.64 13.85 -2.61
CA ALA A 100 5.96 14.32 -2.24
C ALA A 100 5.96 14.93 -0.82
N ALA A 101 5.06 15.86 -0.56
CA ALA A 101 4.93 16.51 0.74
C ALA A 101 4.61 15.51 1.87
N THR A 102 3.75 14.52 1.59
CA THR A 102 3.44 13.46 2.56
C THR A 102 4.66 12.58 2.82
N MET A 103 5.39 12.18 1.79
CA MET A 103 6.62 11.39 1.93
C MET A 103 7.71 12.14 2.68
N ASP A 104 7.81 13.47 2.49
CA ASP A 104 8.78 14.31 3.21
C ASP A 104 8.49 14.39 4.71
N LEU A 105 7.20 14.42 5.10
CA LEU A 105 6.79 14.35 6.52
C LEU A 105 7.18 13.03 7.20
N LEU A 106 7.32 11.94 6.44
CA LEU A 106 7.64 10.62 6.98
C LEU A 106 9.12 10.46 7.32
N LYS A 107 9.97 11.40 6.92
CA LYS A 107 11.39 11.42 7.28
C LYS A 107 11.54 11.52 8.79
N SER A 108 12.19 10.52 9.38
CA SER A 108 12.51 10.56 10.80
C SER A 108 13.66 11.55 11.07
N PRO A 109 13.60 12.37 12.13
CA PRO A 109 14.73 13.23 12.53
C PRO A 109 16.02 12.43 12.82
N THR A 110 15.87 11.18 13.28
CA THR A 110 16.99 10.27 13.63
C THR A 110 17.35 9.28 12.53
N ASN A 111 16.61 9.29 11.41
CA ASN A 111 16.75 8.35 10.28
C ASN A 111 16.61 6.86 10.67
N ASP A 112 15.97 6.56 11.76
CA ASP A 112 15.77 5.21 12.31
C ASP A 112 14.40 4.61 11.98
N ARG A 113 13.49 5.42 11.41
CA ARG A 113 12.16 4.96 11.00
C ARG A 113 12.19 4.41 9.58
N ILE A 114 11.60 3.25 9.40
CA ILE A 114 11.38 2.63 8.09
C ILE A 114 9.95 2.91 7.64
N THR A 115 9.79 3.40 6.43
CA THR A 115 8.46 3.55 5.82
C THR A 115 8.36 2.67 4.58
N ILE A 116 7.42 1.71 4.61
CA ILE A 116 7.00 0.93 3.46
C ILE A 116 5.77 1.63 2.86
N TRP A 117 5.91 2.15 1.66
CA TRP A 117 4.79 2.74 0.92
C TRP A 117 4.30 1.73 -0.11
N CYS A 118 3.20 1.06 0.18
CA CYS A 118 2.59 0.09 -0.73
C CYS A 118 1.83 0.82 -1.85
N GLY A 119 2.12 0.47 -3.09
CA GLY A 119 1.29 0.86 -4.23
C GLY A 119 -0.11 0.26 -4.10
N PRO A 120 -1.16 0.91 -4.64
CA PRO A 120 -2.49 0.31 -4.67
C PRO A 120 -2.47 -0.93 -5.58
N PRO A 121 -3.09 -2.04 -5.18
CA PRO A 121 -3.18 -3.22 -6.04
C PRO A 121 -4.10 -2.96 -7.24
N PRO A 122 -3.95 -3.70 -8.35
CA PRO A 122 -4.81 -3.57 -9.51
C PRO A 122 -6.28 -3.80 -9.13
N MET A 123 -7.20 -3.09 -9.75
CA MET A 123 -8.62 -3.25 -9.55
C MET A 123 -9.24 -4.07 -10.68
N GLY A 124 -10.27 -4.85 -10.37
CA GLY A 124 -10.90 -5.71 -11.36
C GLY A 124 -11.80 -4.95 -12.34
N PRO A 125 -12.19 -5.61 -13.44
CA PRO A 125 -13.04 -5.00 -14.45
C PRO A 125 -14.40 -4.59 -13.88
N GLY A 126 -14.97 -3.52 -14.43
CA GLY A 126 -16.28 -2.99 -14.03
C GLY A 126 -16.26 -2.15 -12.76
N THR A 127 -15.12 -1.97 -12.09
CA THR A 127 -15.01 -1.12 -10.90
C THR A 127 -14.97 0.36 -11.28
N LYS A 128 -15.40 1.22 -10.35
CA LYS A 128 -15.30 2.68 -10.52
C LYS A 128 -13.91 3.22 -10.18
N THR A 129 -13.11 2.43 -9.50
CA THR A 129 -11.74 2.76 -9.10
C THR A 129 -10.82 2.63 -10.30
N LYS A 130 -10.15 3.70 -10.69
CA LYS A 130 -9.31 3.78 -11.88
C LYS A 130 -7.96 4.41 -11.55
N GLY A 131 -6.97 4.21 -12.45
CA GLY A 131 -5.67 4.87 -12.39
C GLY A 131 -4.74 4.30 -11.31
N MET A 132 -4.86 3.03 -10.98
CA MET A 132 -3.96 2.41 -9.99
C MET A 132 -2.53 2.31 -10.48
N ASP A 133 -2.34 2.21 -11.78
CA ASP A 133 -1.06 2.22 -12.46
C ASP A 133 -0.40 3.61 -12.42
N GLU A 134 -1.13 4.67 -12.79
CA GLU A 134 -0.64 6.05 -12.70
C GLU A 134 -0.27 6.41 -11.25
N LEU A 135 -1.12 6.01 -10.28
CA LEU A 135 -0.83 6.26 -8.86
C LEU A 135 0.41 5.49 -8.41
N SER A 136 0.55 4.22 -8.81
CA SER A 136 1.72 3.40 -8.52
C SER A 136 2.99 4.00 -9.10
N TYR A 137 2.93 4.49 -10.35
CA TYR A 137 4.05 5.17 -10.99
C TYR A 137 4.44 6.47 -10.29
N ILE A 138 3.46 7.28 -9.88
CA ILE A 138 3.72 8.50 -9.11
C ILE A 138 4.40 8.15 -7.77
N TYR A 139 3.89 7.18 -7.03
CA TYR A 139 4.47 6.80 -5.74
C TYR A 139 5.90 6.27 -5.88
N TRP A 140 6.12 5.41 -6.86
CA TRP A 140 7.45 4.87 -7.15
C TRP A 140 8.42 5.99 -7.54
N THR A 141 8.02 6.88 -8.44
CA THR A 141 8.85 7.99 -8.91
C THR A 141 9.23 8.93 -7.76
N GLU A 142 8.27 9.33 -6.93
CA GLU A 142 8.51 10.21 -5.78
C GLU A 142 9.39 9.54 -4.71
N ALA A 143 9.30 8.23 -4.56
CA ALA A 143 10.15 7.48 -3.64
C ALA A 143 11.63 7.44 -4.06
N GLN A 144 11.95 7.51 -5.37
CA GLN A 144 13.33 7.44 -5.87
C GLN A 144 14.25 8.53 -5.29
N SER A 145 13.71 9.71 -5.00
CA SER A 145 14.46 10.81 -4.39
C SER A 145 14.43 10.82 -2.85
N ARG A 146 13.78 9.83 -2.22
CA ARG A 146 13.51 9.77 -0.78
C ARG A 146 13.97 8.44 -0.18
N PRO A 147 15.25 8.28 0.15
CA PRO A 147 15.82 6.99 0.62
C PRO A 147 15.17 6.46 1.92
N TRP A 148 14.41 7.27 2.64
CA TRP A 148 13.63 6.86 3.82
C TRP A 148 12.28 6.23 3.44
N ILE A 149 11.88 6.24 2.16
CA ILE A 149 10.67 5.60 1.63
C ILE A 149 11.07 4.34 0.87
N GLN A 150 10.56 3.21 1.29
CA GLN A 150 10.65 1.95 0.57
C GLN A 150 9.34 1.74 -0.17
N TYR A 151 9.31 2.06 -1.48
CA TYR A 151 8.15 1.71 -2.29
C TYR A 151 8.03 0.19 -2.37
N PHE A 152 6.81 -0.32 -2.21
CA PHE A 152 6.49 -1.74 -2.31
C PHE A 152 5.44 -1.94 -3.39
N ASP A 153 5.81 -2.66 -4.46
CA ASP A 153 4.92 -2.97 -5.57
C ASP A 153 3.99 -4.13 -5.20
N THR A 154 2.70 -3.85 -5.14
CA THR A 154 1.69 -4.86 -4.79
C THR A 154 1.18 -5.65 -5.99
N TRP A 155 1.39 -5.18 -7.22
CA TRP A 155 0.81 -5.75 -8.44
C TRP A 155 1.12 -7.22 -8.64
N PRO A 156 2.38 -7.69 -8.58
CA PRO A 156 2.70 -9.10 -8.80
C PRO A 156 1.99 -10.07 -7.85
N PHE A 157 1.53 -9.56 -6.71
CA PHE A 157 0.84 -10.37 -5.71
C PHE A 157 -0.65 -10.56 -6.00
N PHE A 158 -1.20 -9.84 -7.01
CA PHE A 158 -2.63 -9.80 -7.34
C PHE A 158 -2.94 -9.86 -8.83
N THR A 159 -1.97 -10.24 -9.63
CA THR A 159 -2.06 -10.40 -11.09
C THR A 159 -1.57 -11.76 -11.52
N ASP A 160 -1.87 -12.14 -12.77
CA ASP A 160 -1.21 -13.24 -13.45
C ASP A 160 0.18 -12.85 -13.99
N SER A 161 0.79 -13.74 -14.80
CA SER A 161 2.11 -13.50 -15.41
C SER A 161 2.15 -12.33 -16.39
N ASP A 162 1.01 -11.95 -16.93
CA ASP A 162 0.85 -10.86 -17.91
C ASP A 162 0.42 -9.55 -17.23
N PHE A 163 0.51 -9.50 -15.88
CA PHE A 163 0.09 -8.39 -15.03
C PHE A 163 -1.39 -8.03 -15.15
N GLN A 164 -2.23 -8.99 -15.58
CA GLN A 164 -3.68 -8.81 -15.64
C GLN A 164 -4.31 -9.13 -14.29
N PHE A 165 -5.34 -8.38 -13.91
CA PHE A 165 -6.10 -8.62 -12.69
C PHE A 165 -6.65 -10.05 -12.65
N VAL A 166 -6.49 -10.72 -11.53
CA VAL A 166 -7.15 -11.99 -11.23
C VAL A 166 -7.73 -12.00 -9.81
N ALA A 167 -8.93 -12.55 -9.67
CA ALA A 167 -9.59 -12.64 -8.38
C ALA A 167 -9.13 -13.84 -7.53
N ASN A 168 -8.51 -14.85 -8.17
CA ASN A 168 -8.09 -16.10 -7.55
C ASN A 168 -6.64 -16.41 -7.93
N LEU A 169 -5.81 -16.75 -6.94
CA LEU A 169 -4.38 -17.03 -7.13
C LEU A 169 -3.95 -18.22 -6.28
N PRO A 170 -2.94 -19.01 -6.73
CA PRO A 170 -2.33 -20.03 -5.90
C PRO A 170 -1.51 -19.38 -4.77
N ASN A 171 -1.59 -19.96 -3.59
CA ASN A 171 -0.64 -19.69 -2.51
C ASN A 171 0.56 -20.67 -2.59
N ALA A 172 1.50 -20.57 -1.65
CA ALA A 172 2.72 -21.39 -1.66
C ALA A 172 2.47 -22.91 -1.59
N ASP A 173 1.29 -23.34 -1.15
CA ASP A 173 0.85 -24.74 -1.18
C ASP A 173 0.27 -25.18 -2.54
N GLY A 174 0.28 -24.30 -3.56
CA GLY A 174 -0.28 -24.56 -4.89
C GLY A 174 -1.81 -24.50 -4.96
N VAL A 175 -2.51 -24.30 -3.87
CA VAL A 175 -3.98 -24.26 -3.85
C VAL A 175 -4.48 -22.88 -4.25
N VAL A 176 -5.32 -22.83 -5.28
CA VAL A 176 -5.95 -21.58 -5.76
C VAL A 176 -7.02 -21.11 -4.78
N ARG A 177 -6.94 -19.86 -4.38
CA ARG A 177 -7.87 -19.22 -3.43
C ARG A 177 -8.28 -17.83 -3.90
N GLY A 178 -9.49 -17.41 -3.50
CA GLY A 178 -9.97 -16.05 -3.76
C GLY A 178 -9.18 -15.01 -2.97
N VAL A 179 -8.43 -14.16 -3.66
CA VAL A 179 -7.64 -13.06 -3.06
C VAL A 179 -8.38 -11.73 -3.05
N ARG A 180 -9.53 -11.66 -3.72
CA ARG A 180 -10.42 -10.49 -3.79
C ARG A 180 -11.79 -10.79 -3.22
N GLN A 181 -12.48 -9.75 -2.74
CA GLN A 181 -13.91 -9.78 -2.46
C GLN A 181 -14.70 -9.75 -3.78
N LYS A 182 -16.03 -9.96 -3.70
CA LYS A 182 -16.92 -10.00 -4.88
C LYS A 182 -16.99 -8.67 -5.66
N ASP A 183 -16.59 -7.58 -5.03
CA ASP A 183 -16.56 -6.25 -5.66
C ASP A 183 -15.33 -6.01 -6.55
N ASN A 184 -14.39 -6.95 -6.58
CA ASN A 184 -13.13 -6.87 -7.33
C ASN A 184 -12.23 -5.66 -6.95
N VAL A 185 -12.53 -5.00 -5.85
CA VAL A 185 -11.76 -3.87 -5.28
C VAL A 185 -11.05 -4.31 -4.00
N HIS A 186 -11.82 -4.75 -3.01
CA HIS A 186 -11.28 -5.05 -1.69
C HIS A 186 -10.62 -6.43 -1.65
N LEU A 187 -9.58 -6.54 -0.85
CA LEU A 187 -8.91 -7.82 -0.60
C LEU A 187 -9.81 -8.73 0.23
N SER A 188 -9.78 -10.03 -0.06
CA SER A 188 -10.27 -11.04 0.86
C SER A 188 -9.32 -11.20 2.05
N THR A 189 -9.69 -11.97 3.06
CA THR A 189 -8.76 -12.34 4.15
C THR A 189 -7.51 -13.04 3.59
N VAL A 190 -7.69 -13.94 2.60
CA VAL A 190 -6.57 -14.62 1.94
C VAL A 190 -5.66 -13.63 1.22
N GLY A 191 -6.22 -12.65 0.51
CA GLY A 191 -5.45 -11.59 -0.13
C GLY A 191 -4.72 -10.70 0.88
N GLY A 192 -5.36 -10.39 2.00
CA GLY A 192 -4.75 -9.64 3.10
C GLY A 192 -3.58 -10.40 3.74
N ASP A 193 -3.75 -11.70 3.99
CA ASP A 193 -2.69 -12.57 4.53
C ASP A 193 -1.49 -12.65 3.57
N ARG A 194 -1.78 -12.88 2.29
CA ARG A 194 -0.77 -12.94 1.22
C ARG A 194 0.07 -11.67 1.16
N LEU A 195 -0.58 -10.50 1.14
CA LEU A 195 0.12 -9.22 1.14
C LEU A 195 0.91 -8.98 2.42
N THR A 196 0.34 -9.36 3.56
CA THR A 196 1.01 -9.23 4.86
C THR A 196 2.34 -9.97 4.88
N TRP A 197 2.37 -11.23 4.43
CA TRP A 197 3.60 -12.02 4.42
C TRP A 197 4.63 -11.47 3.43
N ALA A 198 4.20 -10.93 2.29
CA ALA A 198 5.09 -10.26 1.35
C ALA A 198 5.72 -8.99 1.95
N VAL A 199 4.93 -8.20 2.68
CA VAL A 199 5.46 -7.00 3.38
C VAL A 199 6.37 -7.39 4.55
N ILE A 200 6.08 -8.46 5.31
CA ILE A 200 6.98 -8.97 6.36
C ILE A 200 8.31 -9.42 5.76
N ASP A 201 8.30 -10.10 4.62
CA ASP A 201 9.54 -10.48 3.91
C ASP A 201 10.37 -9.24 3.52
N ARG A 202 9.73 -8.19 3.02
CA ARG A 202 10.40 -6.91 2.74
C ARG A 202 10.98 -6.29 4.01
N ILE A 203 10.23 -6.27 5.11
CA ILE A 203 10.72 -5.75 6.38
C ILE A 203 11.93 -6.54 6.86
N GLY A 204 11.93 -7.88 6.73
CA GLY A 204 13.04 -8.74 7.11
C GLY A 204 14.33 -8.51 6.32
N LYS A 205 14.24 -7.91 5.12
CA LYS A 205 15.41 -7.47 4.33
C LYS A 205 16.00 -6.14 4.81
N LEU A 206 15.26 -5.39 5.64
CA LEU A 206 15.65 -4.07 6.13
C LEU A 206 16.05 -4.08 7.60
N VAL A 207 15.46 -4.97 8.40
CA VAL A 207 15.75 -5.11 9.84
C VAL A 207 15.77 -6.57 10.24
N ASP A 208 16.54 -6.87 11.29
CA ASP A 208 16.58 -8.22 11.85
C ASP A 208 15.29 -8.55 12.59
N ILE A 209 14.54 -9.52 12.06
CA ILE A 209 13.31 -10.08 12.62
C ILE A 209 13.43 -11.58 12.91
N SER A 210 14.64 -12.13 12.89
CA SER A 210 14.92 -13.57 13.03
C SER A 210 14.49 -14.16 14.38
N ALA A 211 14.33 -13.33 15.40
CA ALA A 211 13.83 -13.76 16.71
C ALA A 211 12.34 -14.17 16.71
N GLY A 212 11.60 -13.88 15.63
CA GLY A 212 10.17 -14.12 15.53
C GLY A 212 9.77 -15.30 14.65
N LYS A 213 8.48 -15.64 14.69
CA LYS A 213 7.85 -16.60 13.80
C LYS A 213 7.45 -15.90 12.48
N VAL A 214 8.42 -15.68 11.62
CA VAL A 214 8.26 -14.86 10.40
C VAL A 214 8.19 -15.65 9.09
N THR A 215 8.07 -16.98 9.18
CA THR A 215 7.88 -17.85 8.01
C THR A 215 6.38 -18.06 7.76
N PRO A 216 5.88 -17.72 6.55
CA PRO A 216 4.47 -17.91 6.24
C PRO A 216 4.09 -19.40 6.21
N PRO A 217 2.94 -19.77 6.79
CA PRO A 217 2.34 -21.05 6.47
C PRO A 217 2.05 -21.14 4.95
N PRO A 218 2.30 -22.29 4.29
CA PRO A 218 2.13 -22.41 2.84
C PRO A 218 0.74 -21.99 2.32
N ALA A 219 -0.30 -22.17 3.13
CA ALA A 219 -1.67 -21.78 2.79
C ALA A 219 -1.93 -20.26 2.88
N GLN A 220 -0.99 -19.45 3.38
CA GLN A 220 -1.18 -18.01 3.60
C GLN A 220 -0.23 -17.13 2.75
N GLY A 221 1.00 -17.58 2.55
CA GLY A 221 2.01 -16.83 1.80
C GLY A 221 1.86 -16.95 0.28
N PRO A 222 2.40 -15.98 -0.48
CA PRO A 222 2.54 -16.12 -1.93
C PRO A 222 3.54 -17.23 -2.27
N PRO A 223 3.47 -17.83 -3.49
CA PRO A 223 4.56 -18.67 -4.01
C PRO A 223 5.89 -17.88 -4.06
N ALA A 224 7.00 -18.58 -3.87
CA ALA A 224 8.33 -17.96 -3.91
C ALA A 224 8.69 -17.35 -5.29
N SER A 225 8.00 -17.74 -6.35
CA SER A 225 8.14 -17.16 -7.69
C SER A 225 7.54 -15.76 -7.82
N VAL A 226 6.66 -15.36 -6.89
CA VAL A 226 6.07 -14.02 -6.89
C VAL A 226 7.01 -13.07 -6.18
N VAL A 227 7.61 -12.16 -6.94
CA VAL A 227 8.49 -11.12 -6.42
C VAL A 227 7.97 -9.75 -6.86
N GLU A 228 8.20 -8.74 -6.03
CA GLU A 228 7.89 -7.38 -6.42
C GLU A 228 8.79 -6.89 -7.55
N ARG A 229 8.29 -5.97 -8.36
CA ARG A 229 9.10 -5.32 -9.39
C ARG A 229 9.95 -4.22 -8.76
N THR A 230 11.13 -4.00 -9.31
CA THR A 230 12.04 -2.93 -8.90
C THR A 230 11.77 -1.62 -9.61
N GLU A 231 11.08 -1.68 -10.76
CA GLU A 231 10.72 -0.53 -11.58
C GLU A 231 9.23 -0.61 -11.93
N ILE A 232 8.55 0.51 -11.87
CA ILE A 232 7.13 0.63 -12.22
C ILE A 232 7.04 1.35 -13.57
N PRO A 233 6.48 0.73 -14.59
CA PRO A 233 6.27 1.40 -15.88
C PRO A 233 5.19 2.49 -15.73
N PRO A 234 5.25 3.57 -16.56
CA PRO A 234 4.24 4.63 -16.55
C PRO A 234 2.86 4.13 -17.01
N GLU A 235 2.83 3.07 -17.80
CA GLU A 235 1.61 2.40 -18.24
C GLU A 235 1.73 0.91 -17.94
N MET A 236 0.72 0.37 -17.28
CA MET A 236 0.66 -1.05 -16.95
C MET A 236 -0.19 -1.79 -17.98
N PRO A 237 0.21 -2.98 -18.41
CA PRO A 237 -0.65 -3.79 -19.27
C PRO A 237 -2.02 -4.05 -18.62
N GLY A 238 -3.12 -3.76 -19.36
CA GLY A 238 -4.48 -4.02 -18.89
C GLY A 238 -5.05 -3.07 -17.84
N ALA A 239 -4.49 -1.88 -17.74
CA ALA A 239 -4.97 -0.82 -16.84
C ALA A 239 -6.19 -0.03 -17.37
N GLU A 240 -6.72 -0.37 -18.57
CA GLU A 240 -7.90 0.29 -19.19
C GLU A 240 -9.23 -0.02 -18.47
#